data_38ecb0bc17d999755a9a89502d0b09ec
#
_entry.id   38ecb0bc17d999755a9a89502d0b09ec
#
_cell.length_a   1.000
_cell.length_b   1.000
_cell.length_c   1.000
_cell.angle_alpha   90.00
_cell.angle_beta   90.00
_cell.angle_gamma   90.00
#
_symmetry.space_group_name_H-M   'P 1'
#
loop_
_entity.id
_entity.type
_entity.pdbx_description
1 polymer ?
#
loop_
_entity_poly.entity_id
_entity_poly.type
_entity_poly.pdbx_seq_one_letter_code
_entity_poly.pdbx_strand_id
1 'polypeptide(L)'
;MGMQNFSVLEAVEVALMMEEEGIRFYTLAERKTGDPEMKKLFTFLREKEHQHIETFRRLYSDLAAREADPDAELWLLDADVSSYFRAFVESSVLPTKGAADAAIAGLHGVTDILGLALRIEKESILFYHELLAHAPWPEARVLVEKVIAEERRHVAFIHEKLASLGG
;
A
#
# COMPACT_ATOMS: atom_id res chain seq x y z
N MET A 1 23.31 -9.29 -18.10
CA MET A 1 21.87 -9.56 -18.05
C MET A 1 21.15 -8.23 -17.98
N GLY A 2 20.40 -7.86 -19.01
CA GLY A 2 19.61 -6.63 -18.97
C GLY A 2 18.58 -6.74 -17.84
N MET A 3 18.48 -5.71 -17.00
CA MET A 3 17.42 -5.64 -15.99
C MET A 3 16.07 -5.60 -16.73
N GLN A 4 15.22 -6.57 -16.46
CA GLN A 4 13.88 -6.61 -17.05
C GLN A 4 13.07 -5.41 -16.53
N ASN A 5 12.46 -4.67 -17.45
CA ASN A 5 11.62 -3.53 -17.05
C ASN A 5 10.36 -4.04 -16.32
N PHE A 6 9.94 -3.33 -15.30
CA PHE A 6 8.65 -3.55 -14.65
C PHE A 6 7.51 -3.26 -15.63
N SER A 7 6.45 -4.07 -15.56
CA SER A 7 5.17 -3.72 -16.18
C SER A 7 4.26 -3.00 -15.18
N VAL A 8 3.23 -2.34 -15.69
CA VAL A 8 2.17 -1.78 -14.82
C VAL A 8 1.44 -2.89 -14.07
N LEU A 9 1.31 -4.08 -14.66
CA LEU A 9 0.73 -5.25 -14.00
C LEU A 9 1.55 -5.66 -12.77
N GLU A 10 2.87 -5.76 -12.89
CA GLU A 10 3.77 -6.05 -11.77
C GLU A 10 3.71 -4.96 -10.68
N ALA A 11 3.58 -3.69 -11.07
CA ALA A 11 3.39 -2.61 -10.10
C ALA A 11 2.07 -2.75 -9.32
N VAL A 12 0.99 -3.21 -9.95
CA VAL A 12 -0.29 -3.52 -9.27
C VAL A 12 -0.17 -4.75 -8.37
N GLU A 13 0.64 -5.76 -8.73
CA GLU A 13 0.96 -6.89 -7.83
C GLU A 13 1.67 -6.42 -6.56
N VAL A 14 2.61 -5.48 -6.69
CA VAL A 14 3.26 -4.86 -5.53
C VAL A 14 2.24 -4.10 -4.67
N ALA A 15 1.33 -3.33 -5.28
CA ALA A 15 0.26 -2.65 -4.55
C ALA A 15 -0.58 -3.66 -3.75
N LEU A 16 -1.01 -4.77 -4.35
CA LEU A 16 -1.74 -5.84 -3.67
C LEU A 16 -0.96 -6.41 -2.48
N MET A 17 0.33 -6.66 -2.65
CA MET A 17 1.18 -7.15 -1.56
C MET A 17 1.28 -6.13 -0.42
N MET A 18 1.40 -4.84 -0.73
CA MET A 18 1.45 -3.77 0.28
C MET A 18 0.15 -3.72 1.10
N GLU A 19 -1.01 -3.82 0.46
CA GLU A 19 -2.31 -3.86 1.15
C GLU A 19 -2.46 -5.12 2.02
N GLU A 20 -2.05 -6.30 1.53
CA GLU A 20 -2.08 -7.55 2.31
C GLU A 20 -1.21 -7.45 3.57
N GLU A 21 -0.03 -6.87 3.47
CA GLU A 21 0.85 -6.63 4.62
C GLU A 21 0.30 -5.54 5.55
N GLY A 22 -0.37 -4.52 5.01
CA GLY A 22 -1.11 -3.50 5.77
C GLY A 22 -2.22 -4.14 6.63
N ILE A 23 -3.05 -5.01 6.04
CA ILE A 23 -4.06 -5.78 6.78
C ILE A 23 -3.42 -6.60 7.90
N ARG A 24 -2.30 -7.27 7.61
CA ARG A 24 -1.57 -8.06 8.60
C ARG A 24 -1.04 -7.17 9.71
N PHE A 25 -0.44 -6.04 9.37
CA PHE A 25 0.06 -5.06 10.33
C PHE A 25 -1.06 -4.58 11.27
N TYR A 26 -2.19 -4.12 10.74
CA TYR A 26 -3.31 -3.64 11.56
C TYR A 26 -3.96 -4.74 12.39
N THR A 27 -4.00 -5.99 11.90
CA THR A 27 -4.44 -7.15 12.69
C THR A 27 -3.55 -7.37 13.91
N LEU A 28 -2.23 -7.29 13.74
CA LEU A 28 -1.27 -7.45 14.81
C LEU A 28 -1.28 -6.26 15.77
N ALA A 29 -1.43 -5.04 15.25
CA ALA A 29 -1.56 -3.82 16.04
C ALA A 29 -2.80 -3.85 16.95
N GLU A 30 -3.95 -4.28 16.42
CA GLU A 30 -5.19 -4.47 17.19
C GLU A 30 -5.00 -5.45 18.35
N ARG A 31 -4.29 -6.57 18.11
CA ARG A 31 -4.01 -7.57 19.15
C ARG A 31 -3.02 -7.08 20.20
N LYS A 32 -2.07 -6.24 19.81
CA LYS A 32 -0.99 -5.75 20.67
C LYS A 32 -1.43 -4.60 21.59
N THR A 33 -2.49 -3.85 21.24
CA THR A 33 -3.02 -2.78 22.08
C THR A 33 -4.07 -3.28 23.07
N GLY A 34 -4.03 -2.75 24.31
CA GLY A 34 -5.09 -2.93 25.30
C GLY A 34 -6.18 -1.84 25.24
N ASP A 35 -5.94 -0.75 24.52
CA ASP A 35 -6.83 0.40 24.44
C ASP A 35 -8.00 0.14 23.47
N PRO A 36 -9.27 0.21 23.93
CA PRO A 36 -10.44 -0.04 23.08
C PRO A 36 -10.58 0.95 21.91
N GLU A 37 -10.20 2.21 22.08
CA GLU A 37 -10.26 3.21 21.00
C GLU A 37 -9.20 2.93 19.93
N MET A 38 -8.01 2.50 20.33
CA MET A 38 -6.98 2.09 19.39
C MET A 38 -7.38 0.81 18.63
N LYS A 39 -8.02 -0.14 19.32
CA LYS A 39 -8.58 -1.32 18.63
C LYS A 39 -9.58 -0.95 17.55
N LYS A 40 -10.51 -0.02 17.84
CA LYS A 40 -11.47 0.48 16.85
C LYS A 40 -10.79 1.14 15.67
N LEU A 41 -9.75 1.95 15.91
CA LEU A 41 -8.97 2.58 14.85
C LEU A 41 -8.29 1.55 13.95
N PHE A 42 -7.57 0.58 14.54
CA PHE A 42 -6.88 -0.45 13.76
C PHE A 42 -7.85 -1.37 13.01
N THR A 43 -9.00 -1.70 13.61
CA THR A 43 -10.07 -2.43 12.92
C THR A 43 -10.58 -1.63 11.72
N PHE A 44 -10.85 -0.34 11.89
CA PHE A 44 -11.30 0.54 10.82
C PHE A 44 -10.28 0.61 9.68
N LEU A 45 -8.99 0.85 9.97
CA LEU A 45 -7.92 0.90 8.97
C LEU A 45 -7.83 -0.44 8.22
N ARG A 46 -7.79 -1.56 8.93
CA ARG A 46 -7.78 -2.91 8.33
C ARG A 46 -8.95 -3.14 7.36
N GLU A 47 -10.15 -2.70 7.71
CA GLU A 47 -11.33 -2.82 6.84
C GLU A 47 -11.19 -1.97 5.58
N LYS A 48 -10.49 -0.83 5.66
CA LYS A 48 -10.18 0.00 4.51
C LYS A 48 -9.18 -0.66 3.57
N GLU A 49 -8.13 -1.27 4.11
CA GLU A 49 -7.18 -2.03 3.30
C GLU A 49 -7.85 -3.18 2.54
N HIS A 50 -8.83 -3.85 3.14
CA HIS A 50 -9.64 -4.84 2.41
C HIS A 50 -10.38 -4.26 1.21
N GLN A 51 -10.88 -3.02 1.31
CA GLN A 51 -11.54 -2.34 0.18
C GLN A 51 -10.53 -1.94 -0.90
N HIS A 52 -9.31 -1.55 -0.53
CA HIS A 52 -8.23 -1.27 -1.46
C HIS A 52 -7.79 -2.52 -2.22
N ILE A 53 -7.66 -3.67 -1.55
CA ILE A 53 -7.39 -4.95 -2.21
C ILE A 53 -8.43 -5.24 -3.30
N GLU A 54 -9.72 -5.07 -3.03
CA GLU A 54 -10.76 -5.31 -4.04
C GLU A 54 -10.60 -4.35 -5.24
N THR A 55 -10.22 -3.11 -4.98
CA THR A 55 -9.95 -2.12 -6.03
C THR A 55 -8.76 -2.55 -6.90
N PHE A 56 -7.64 -2.93 -6.28
CA PHE A 56 -6.44 -3.35 -7.01
C PHE A 56 -6.60 -4.72 -7.69
N ARG A 57 -7.36 -5.66 -7.11
CA ARG A 57 -7.70 -6.94 -7.77
C ARG A 57 -8.50 -6.71 -9.05
N ARG A 58 -9.44 -5.78 -9.03
CA ARG A 58 -10.18 -5.40 -10.23
C ARG A 58 -9.24 -4.82 -11.28
N LEU A 59 -8.38 -3.87 -10.90
CA LEU A 59 -7.40 -3.27 -11.79
C LEU A 59 -6.45 -4.32 -12.36
N TYR A 60 -5.97 -5.25 -11.54
CA TYR A 60 -5.13 -6.38 -11.96
C TYR A 60 -5.84 -7.25 -13.00
N SER A 61 -7.10 -7.62 -12.74
CA SER A 61 -7.87 -8.45 -13.67
C SER A 61 -8.09 -7.76 -15.01
N ASP A 62 -8.36 -6.45 -15.01
CA ASP A 62 -8.55 -5.66 -16.23
C ASP A 62 -7.24 -5.54 -17.02
N LEU A 63 -6.10 -5.38 -16.34
CA LEU A 63 -4.76 -5.37 -16.96
C LEU A 63 -4.42 -6.74 -17.56
N ALA A 64 -4.52 -7.80 -16.77
CA ALA A 64 -4.18 -9.15 -17.21
C ALA A 64 -5.03 -9.62 -18.40
N ALA A 65 -6.32 -9.27 -18.42
CA ALA A 65 -7.19 -9.58 -19.55
C ALA A 65 -6.77 -8.87 -20.85
N ARG A 66 -6.25 -7.65 -20.74
CA ARG A 66 -5.74 -6.87 -21.88
C ARG A 66 -4.37 -7.35 -22.34
N GLU A 67 -3.48 -7.72 -21.43
CA GLU A 67 -2.16 -8.29 -21.78
C GLU A 67 -2.26 -9.69 -22.39
N ALA A 68 -3.36 -10.40 -22.18
CA ALA A 68 -3.63 -11.70 -22.81
C ALA A 68 -4.00 -11.59 -24.30
N ASP A 69 -4.31 -10.41 -24.82
CA ASP A 69 -4.52 -10.16 -26.24
C ASP A 69 -3.17 -10.24 -26.98
N PRO A 70 -3.00 -11.12 -28.00
CA PRO A 70 -1.74 -11.24 -28.74
C PRO A 70 -1.28 -9.96 -29.44
N ASP A 71 -2.21 -9.06 -29.73
CA ASP A 71 -1.96 -7.77 -30.36
C ASP A 71 -1.83 -6.62 -29.35
N ALA A 72 -1.87 -6.92 -28.03
CA ALA A 72 -1.77 -5.91 -26.99
C ALA A 72 -0.35 -5.35 -26.89
N GLU A 73 -0.27 -4.05 -26.74
CA GLU A 73 0.96 -3.38 -26.32
C GLU A 73 1.16 -3.58 -24.81
N LEU A 74 2.27 -4.21 -24.42
CA LEU A 74 2.64 -4.36 -23.00
C LEU A 74 2.95 -2.99 -22.43
N TRP A 75 2.28 -2.62 -21.33
CA TRP A 75 2.58 -1.38 -20.59
C TRP A 75 3.85 -1.55 -19.73
N LEU A 76 4.99 -1.57 -20.40
CA LEU A 76 6.29 -1.61 -19.75
C LEU A 76 6.69 -0.23 -19.28
N LEU A 77 7.17 -0.17 -18.04
CA LEU A 77 7.77 1.03 -17.48
C LEU A 77 9.19 1.18 -18.02
N ASP A 78 9.65 2.40 -18.22
CA ASP A 78 11.04 2.63 -18.62
C ASP A 78 12.03 2.17 -17.52
N ALA A 79 13.33 2.16 -17.85
CA ALA A 79 14.36 1.64 -16.97
C ALA A 79 14.53 2.47 -15.68
N ASP A 80 14.34 3.78 -15.77
CA ASP A 80 14.48 4.68 -14.61
C ASP A 80 13.32 4.49 -13.65
N VAL A 81 12.09 4.43 -14.16
CA VAL A 81 10.87 4.15 -13.37
C VAL A 81 10.93 2.75 -12.76
N SER A 82 11.35 1.75 -13.52
CA SER A 82 11.53 0.38 -13.03
C SER A 82 12.56 0.29 -11.91
N SER A 83 13.65 1.05 -12.01
CA SER A 83 14.67 1.14 -10.96
C SER A 83 14.15 1.83 -9.72
N TYR A 84 13.35 2.89 -9.88
CA TYR A 84 12.68 3.58 -8.77
C TYR A 84 11.74 2.63 -8.00
N PHE A 85 10.86 1.90 -8.70
CA PHE A 85 9.95 0.94 -8.05
C PHE A 85 10.70 -0.12 -7.25
N ARG A 86 11.79 -0.68 -7.80
CA ARG A 86 12.61 -1.65 -7.07
C ARG A 86 13.23 -1.05 -5.81
N ALA A 87 13.88 0.10 -5.93
CA ALA A 87 14.48 0.77 -4.80
C ALA A 87 13.43 1.14 -3.74
N PHE A 88 12.24 1.57 -4.17
CA PHE A 88 11.12 1.87 -3.27
C PHE A 88 10.72 0.63 -2.47
N VAL A 89 10.43 -0.49 -3.15
CA VAL A 89 10.02 -1.74 -2.49
C VAL A 89 11.09 -2.22 -1.51
N GLU A 90 12.37 -2.24 -1.92
CA GLU A 90 13.47 -2.70 -1.07
C GLU A 90 13.68 -1.82 0.18
N SER A 91 13.34 -0.54 0.13
CA SER A 91 13.50 0.42 1.23
C SER A 91 12.23 0.65 2.06
N SER A 92 11.09 0.10 1.66
CA SER A 92 9.81 0.29 2.36
C SER A 92 9.76 -0.45 3.70
N VAL A 93 8.84 -0.02 4.57
CA VAL A 93 8.60 -0.68 5.89
C VAL A 93 8.10 -2.11 5.70
N LEU A 94 7.27 -2.33 4.67
CA LEU A 94 6.66 -3.63 4.36
C LEU A 94 7.11 -4.13 2.98
N PRO A 95 8.41 -4.46 2.79
CA PRO A 95 8.98 -4.74 1.48
C PRO A 95 8.57 -6.10 0.89
N THR A 96 8.14 -7.03 1.73
CA THR A 96 7.84 -8.41 1.32
C THR A 96 6.78 -9.03 2.22
N LYS A 97 6.21 -10.14 1.75
CA LYS A 97 5.28 -10.94 2.55
C LYS A 97 5.87 -11.35 3.90
N GLY A 98 5.15 -11.10 4.97
CA GLY A 98 5.58 -11.36 6.35
C GLY A 98 6.38 -10.24 7.00
N ALA A 99 6.61 -9.12 6.30
CA ALA A 99 7.34 -7.96 6.86
C ALA A 99 6.59 -7.33 8.05
N ALA A 100 5.26 -7.36 8.05
CA ALA A 100 4.45 -6.83 9.14
C ALA A 100 4.74 -7.49 10.49
N ASP A 101 5.02 -8.80 10.53
CA ASP A 101 5.37 -9.51 11.77
C ASP A 101 6.69 -8.99 12.35
N ALA A 102 7.70 -8.84 11.51
CA ALA A 102 9.00 -8.32 11.91
C ALA A 102 8.90 -6.84 12.36
N ALA A 103 8.14 -6.03 11.60
CA ALA A 103 7.96 -4.61 11.89
C ALA A 103 7.30 -4.38 13.25
N ILE A 104 6.27 -5.16 13.60
CA ILE A 104 5.53 -4.97 14.86
C ILE A 104 6.21 -5.60 16.08
N ALA A 105 7.08 -6.59 15.87
CA ALA A 105 7.72 -7.32 16.97
C ALA A 105 8.56 -6.40 17.89
N GLY A 106 9.25 -5.43 17.33
CA GLY A 106 10.11 -4.48 18.06
C GLY A 106 9.38 -3.28 18.68
N LEU A 107 8.06 -3.13 18.50
CA LEU A 107 7.32 -1.98 19.01
C LEU A 107 6.85 -2.20 20.44
N HIS A 108 7.00 -1.20 21.31
CA HIS A 108 6.73 -1.33 22.73
C HIS A 108 5.48 -0.58 23.22
N GLY A 109 4.86 0.26 22.39
CA GLY A 109 3.71 1.06 22.79
C GLY A 109 2.84 1.49 21.63
N VAL A 110 1.65 2.01 21.95
CA VAL A 110 0.69 2.51 20.98
C VAL A 110 1.28 3.63 20.12
N THR A 111 2.06 4.51 20.71
CA THR A 111 2.74 5.61 19.99
C THR A 111 3.69 5.09 18.93
N ASP A 112 4.47 4.05 19.25
CA ASP A 112 5.39 3.42 18.28
C ASP A 112 4.61 2.78 17.13
N ILE A 113 3.51 2.07 17.46
CA ILE A 113 2.64 1.43 16.46
C ILE A 113 2.02 2.47 15.53
N LEU A 114 1.46 3.56 16.07
CA LEU A 114 0.89 4.64 15.26
C LEU A 114 1.94 5.37 14.43
N GLY A 115 3.15 5.56 14.98
CA GLY A 115 4.27 6.16 14.25
C GLY A 115 4.65 5.32 13.02
N LEU A 116 4.70 3.99 13.20
CA LEU A 116 4.98 3.08 12.10
C LEU A 116 3.81 3.00 11.09
N ALA A 117 2.56 2.97 11.58
CA ALA A 117 1.37 3.05 10.74
C ALA A 117 1.41 4.30 9.85
N LEU A 118 1.69 5.47 10.44
CA LEU A 118 1.80 6.73 9.70
C LEU A 118 2.86 6.67 8.59
N ARG A 119 3.95 5.95 8.82
CA ARG A 119 5.00 5.75 7.81
C ARG A 119 4.52 4.83 6.69
N ILE A 120 3.87 3.72 7.02
CA ILE A 120 3.31 2.76 6.05
C ILE A 120 2.34 3.48 5.11
N GLU A 121 1.35 4.23 5.66
CA GLU A 121 0.37 4.97 4.86
C GLU A 121 1.03 6.01 3.92
N LYS A 122 2.05 6.70 4.40
CA LYS A 122 2.79 7.66 3.55
C LYS A 122 3.57 6.97 2.44
N GLU A 123 4.16 5.82 2.70
CA GLU A 123 4.83 5.01 1.68
C GLU A 123 3.83 4.51 0.63
N SER A 124 2.63 4.05 1.04
CA SER A 124 1.56 3.66 0.12
C SER A 124 1.13 4.82 -0.78
N ILE A 125 0.94 6.02 -0.23
CA ILE A 125 0.61 7.21 -1.02
C ILE A 125 1.70 7.50 -2.07
N LEU A 126 2.98 7.43 -1.70
CA LEU A 126 4.09 7.68 -2.64
C LEU A 126 4.09 6.64 -3.77
N PHE A 127 3.94 5.36 -3.43
CA PHE A 127 3.88 4.28 -4.40
C PHE A 127 2.69 4.45 -5.37
N TYR A 128 1.50 4.74 -4.83
CA TYR A 128 0.29 4.89 -5.66
C TYR A 128 0.32 6.15 -6.53
N HIS A 129 1.02 7.20 -6.13
CA HIS A 129 1.24 8.35 -7.01
C HIS A 129 2.10 7.98 -8.23
N GLU A 130 3.12 7.16 -8.04
CA GLU A 130 3.91 6.66 -9.16
C GLU A 130 3.09 5.72 -10.05
N LEU A 131 2.34 4.80 -9.46
CA LEU A 131 1.40 3.94 -10.19
C LEU A 131 0.38 4.76 -10.98
N LEU A 132 -0.17 5.84 -10.40
CA LEU A 132 -1.10 6.75 -11.05
C LEU A 132 -0.50 7.43 -12.28
N ALA A 133 0.78 7.83 -12.19
CA ALA A 133 1.46 8.48 -13.31
C ALA A 133 1.53 7.58 -14.54
N HIS A 134 1.58 6.26 -14.33
CA HIS A 134 1.69 5.24 -15.37
C HIS A 134 0.39 4.46 -15.62
N ALA A 135 -0.72 4.86 -15.00
CA ALA A 135 -2.02 4.20 -15.22
C ALA A 135 -2.48 4.34 -16.68
N PRO A 136 -2.74 3.23 -17.39
CA PRO A 136 -2.79 3.22 -18.84
C PRO A 136 -4.09 3.77 -19.44
N TRP A 137 -5.19 3.87 -18.69
CA TRP A 137 -6.46 4.42 -19.15
C TRP A 137 -7.20 5.21 -18.06
N PRO A 138 -8.16 6.06 -18.43
CA PRO A 138 -8.83 6.97 -17.49
C PRO A 138 -9.49 6.28 -16.29
N GLU A 139 -10.14 5.13 -16.50
CA GLU A 139 -10.82 4.40 -15.43
C GLU A 139 -9.83 3.83 -14.42
N ALA A 140 -8.66 3.34 -14.87
CA ALA A 140 -7.58 2.90 -14.00
C ALA A 140 -7.08 4.07 -13.13
N ARG A 141 -6.91 5.25 -13.72
CA ARG A 141 -6.52 6.47 -12.99
C ARG A 141 -7.52 6.81 -11.89
N VAL A 142 -8.82 6.80 -12.20
CA VAL A 142 -9.88 7.09 -11.22
C VAL A 142 -9.85 6.12 -10.04
N LEU A 143 -9.59 4.83 -10.29
CA LEU A 143 -9.48 3.83 -9.22
C LEU A 143 -8.30 4.14 -8.29
N VAL A 144 -7.11 4.41 -8.83
CA VAL A 144 -5.92 4.71 -8.04
C VAL A 144 -6.05 6.05 -7.31
N GLU A 145 -6.60 7.09 -7.95
CA GLU A 145 -6.88 8.39 -7.31
C GLU A 145 -7.80 8.25 -6.10
N LYS A 146 -8.81 7.38 -6.18
CA LYS A 146 -9.71 7.09 -5.07
C LYS A 146 -8.97 6.47 -3.89
N VAL A 147 -8.11 5.48 -4.12
CA VAL A 147 -7.30 4.86 -3.07
C VAL A 147 -6.38 5.91 -2.42
N ILE A 148 -5.65 6.69 -3.21
CA ILE A 148 -4.79 7.77 -2.69
C ILE A 148 -5.58 8.75 -1.80
N ALA A 149 -6.80 9.10 -2.18
CA ALA A 149 -7.64 10.00 -1.38
C ALA A 149 -8.07 9.36 -0.05
N GLU A 150 -8.25 8.05 -0.01
CA GLU A 150 -8.55 7.31 1.22
C GLU A 150 -7.31 7.22 2.12
N GLU A 151 -6.12 6.89 1.59
CA GLU A 151 -4.86 6.85 2.33
C GLU A 151 -4.51 8.20 2.99
N ARG A 152 -4.79 9.30 2.31
CA ARG A 152 -4.63 10.64 2.91
C ARG A 152 -5.51 10.85 4.14
N ARG A 153 -6.72 10.26 4.17
CA ARG A 153 -7.59 10.30 5.36
C ARG A 153 -7.03 9.42 6.47
N HIS A 154 -6.48 8.25 6.15
CA HIS A 154 -5.80 7.39 7.12
C HIS A 154 -4.64 8.12 7.79
N VAL A 155 -3.77 8.76 7.00
CA VAL A 155 -2.69 9.62 7.53
C VAL A 155 -3.23 10.68 8.49
N ALA A 156 -4.33 11.36 8.14
CA ALA A 156 -4.92 12.39 8.99
C ALA A 156 -5.45 11.80 10.30
N PHE A 157 -6.17 10.68 10.27
CA PHE A 157 -6.69 10.01 11.46
C PHE A 157 -5.58 9.51 12.39
N ILE A 158 -4.55 8.89 11.83
CA ILE A 158 -3.40 8.40 12.62
C ILE A 158 -2.65 9.58 13.25
N HIS A 159 -2.44 10.66 12.51
CA HIS A 159 -1.77 11.87 13.01
C HIS A 159 -2.57 12.53 14.15
N GLU A 160 -3.89 12.64 14.01
CA GLU A 160 -4.76 13.18 15.07
C GLU A 160 -4.65 12.35 16.36
N LYS A 161 -4.63 11.02 16.23
CA LYS A 161 -4.47 10.12 17.38
C LYS A 161 -3.09 10.26 18.02
N LEU A 162 -2.02 10.34 17.24
CA LEU A 162 -0.67 10.61 17.76
C LEU A 162 -0.62 11.93 18.54
N ALA A 163 -1.20 12.99 18.00
CA ALA A 163 -1.25 14.29 18.66
C ALA A 163 -2.00 14.22 20.00
N SER A 164 -3.08 13.45 20.08
CA SER A 164 -3.87 13.27 21.32
C SER A 164 -3.14 12.48 22.41
N LEU A 165 -2.13 11.69 22.08
CA LEU A 165 -1.34 10.92 23.04
C LEU A 165 -0.10 11.67 23.53
N GLY A 166 0.33 12.71 22.82
CA GLY A 166 1.52 13.51 23.15
C GLY A 166 1.25 14.77 23.99
N GLY A 167 -0.02 15.07 24.29
CA GLY A 167 -0.46 16.15 25.20
C GLY A 167 -0.83 15.56 26.53
#